data_4cb349f5d3a6b67d78ddb5a53544192e
#
_entry.id   4cb349f5d3a6b67d78ddb5a53544192e
#
_cell.length_a   1.000
_cell.length_b   1.000
_cell.length_c   1.000
_cell.angle_alpha   90.00
_cell.angle_beta   90.00
_cell.angle_gamma   90.00
#
_symmetry.space_group_name_H-M   'P 1'
#
loop_
_entity.id
_entity.type
_entity.pdbx_description
1 polymer ?
#
loop_
_entity_poly.entity_id
_entity_poly.type
_entity_poly.pdbx_seq_one_letter_code
_entity_poly.pdbx_strand_id
1 'polypeptide(L)'
;MYKRQVGDQLVDLSYEISSDSNLSIITARDQEGIDVIRHSTAHLLAYAVKELFPDAQVTIGPVIDNGFYYDFSYKRPFTPEDLSTIEKKMTELAKKDFTVERIVMDRKEAIKHFKGIKEEYKSEIIESIPDAEELSLYKEGDFIDLCKGPHVPSTGKLKVFKLMKVAGAYWRGDSNNEMLQRIYGTAWATKDELKEYLYRLEEAEKRDHRKLGKQLDLFHIQDNAPGMVFWHAKGWALWLVVEGYIRQMFKDYGYKEIRTPTVLDKTLWEKSGHWENYQDHMFTTCLLYTSPSPRD
;
A
#
# COMPACT_ATOMS: atom_id res chain seq x y z
N MET A 1 -24.98 5.65 5.45
CA MET A 1 -24.70 4.26 5.80
C MET A 1 -24.00 3.61 4.62
N TYR A 2 -22.86 2.98 4.84
CA TYR A 2 -22.08 2.32 3.79
C TYR A 2 -22.04 0.81 3.98
N LYS A 3 -22.20 0.33 5.23
CA LYS A 3 -22.02 -1.06 5.62
C LYS A 3 -22.77 -1.33 6.91
N ARG A 4 -23.04 -2.58 7.20
CA ARG A 4 -23.54 -3.07 8.50
C ARG A 4 -22.54 -4.04 9.10
N GLN A 5 -22.39 -4.02 10.40
CA GLN A 5 -21.71 -5.08 11.15
C GLN A 5 -22.78 -5.89 11.87
N VAL A 6 -22.81 -7.18 11.62
CA VAL A 6 -23.68 -8.14 12.26
C VAL A 6 -22.82 -9.07 13.12
N GLY A 7 -22.90 -8.92 14.44
CA GLY A 7 -21.89 -9.49 15.33
C GLY A 7 -20.51 -8.92 15.04
N ASP A 8 -19.54 -9.77 14.74
CA ASP A 8 -18.17 -9.37 14.38
C ASP A 8 -17.93 -9.33 12.87
N GLN A 9 -18.95 -9.60 12.05
CA GLN A 9 -18.82 -9.66 10.60
C GLN A 9 -19.32 -8.38 9.95
N LEU A 10 -18.48 -7.82 9.06
CA LEU A 10 -18.85 -6.70 8.22
C LEU A 10 -19.56 -7.23 6.96
N VAL A 11 -20.76 -6.71 6.69
CA VAL A 11 -21.62 -7.20 5.61
C VAL A 11 -22.17 -6.06 4.74
N ASP A 12 -22.55 -6.38 3.51
CA ASP A 12 -23.23 -5.44 2.62
C ASP A 12 -24.61 -5.03 3.13
N LEU A 13 -25.14 -3.95 2.56
CA LEU A 13 -26.49 -3.48 2.87
C LEU A 13 -27.59 -4.46 2.41
N SER A 14 -27.28 -5.30 1.43
CA SER A 14 -28.18 -6.36 0.92
C SER A 14 -28.19 -7.63 1.77
N TYR A 15 -27.28 -7.77 2.74
CA TYR A 15 -27.21 -8.95 3.60
C TYR A 15 -28.52 -9.12 4.41
N GLU A 16 -29.14 -10.28 4.34
CA GLU A 16 -30.34 -10.62 5.10
C GLU A 16 -29.96 -11.09 6.50
N ILE A 17 -30.55 -10.43 7.52
CA ILE A 17 -30.37 -10.80 8.93
C ILE A 17 -31.47 -11.80 9.27
N SER A 18 -31.10 -13.08 9.40
CA SER A 18 -32.05 -14.18 9.64
C SER A 18 -32.29 -14.52 11.10
N SER A 19 -31.56 -13.92 12.04
CA SER A 19 -31.67 -14.17 13.49
C SER A 19 -31.36 -12.89 14.28
N ASP A 20 -31.75 -12.87 15.53
CA ASP A 20 -31.42 -11.78 16.46
C ASP A 20 -29.93 -11.63 16.55
N SER A 21 -29.42 -10.42 16.26
CA SER A 21 -28.01 -10.13 16.19
C SER A 21 -27.72 -8.69 16.60
N ASN A 22 -26.53 -8.46 17.15
CA ASN A 22 -26.05 -7.11 17.39
C ASN A 22 -25.74 -6.42 16.04
N LEU A 23 -26.39 -5.30 15.80
CA LEU A 23 -26.24 -4.53 14.58
C LEU A 23 -25.55 -3.20 14.84
N SER A 24 -24.42 -2.95 14.18
CA SER A 24 -23.77 -1.64 14.11
C SER A 24 -23.87 -1.07 12.71
N ILE A 25 -24.15 0.23 12.62
CA ILE A 25 -24.25 0.96 11.35
C ILE A 25 -22.92 1.66 11.10
N ILE A 26 -22.22 1.25 10.04
CA ILE A 26 -20.96 1.82 9.63
C ILE A 26 -21.19 3.00 8.67
N THR A 27 -20.55 4.12 8.92
CA THR A 27 -20.68 5.36 8.17
C THR A 27 -19.32 5.89 7.70
N ALA A 28 -19.30 6.98 6.95
CA ALA A 28 -18.06 7.66 6.55
C ALA A 28 -17.25 8.27 7.72
N ARG A 29 -17.76 8.23 8.94
CA ARG A 29 -17.05 8.71 10.13
C ARG A 29 -16.22 7.61 10.78
N ASP A 30 -16.50 6.37 10.43
CA ASP A 30 -15.85 5.18 10.96
C ASP A 30 -14.71 4.79 10.01
N GLN A 31 -13.61 4.26 10.54
CA GLN A 31 -12.45 3.87 9.71
C GLN A 31 -12.83 2.81 8.67
N GLU A 32 -13.63 1.84 9.08
CA GLU A 32 -14.15 0.80 8.19
C GLU A 32 -15.02 1.38 7.05
N GLY A 33 -15.74 2.46 7.34
CA GLY A 33 -16.54 3.17 6.33
C GLY A 33 -15.67 3.91 5.31
N ILE A 34 -14.55 4.50 5.75
CA ILE A 34 -13.56 5.11 4.86
C ILE A 34 -12.90 4.05 4.00
N ASP A 35 -12.58 2.88 4.55
CA ASP A 35 -11.97 1.78 3.80
C ASP A 35 -12.94 1.22 2.73
N VAL A 36 -14.25 1.17 3.01
CA VAL A 36 -15.25 0.86 1.99
C VAL A 36 -15.30 1.91 0.87
N ILE A 37 -15.20 3.20 1.22
CA ILE A 37 -15.11 4.28 0.22
C ILE A 37 -13.86 4.10 -0.65
N ARG A 38 -12.70 3.85 -0.05
CA ARG A 38 -11.43 3.62 -0.75
C ARG A 38 -11.51 2.42 -1.68
N HIS A 39 -12.02 1.30 -1.17
CA HIS A 39 -12.20 0.07 -1.94
C HIS A 39 -13.13 0.30 -3.15
N SER A 40 -14.28 0.90 -2.92
CA SER A 40 -15.22 1.21 -4.00
C SER A 40 -14.65 2.23 -5.00
N THR A 41 -13.80 3.16 -4.53
CA THR A 41 -13.12 4.11 -5.41
C THR A 41 -12.06 3.41 -6.28
N ALA A 42 -11.43 2.34 -5.78
CA ALA A 42 -10.53 1.51 -6.59
C ALA A 42 -11.28 0.83 -7.75
N HIS A 43 -12.50 0.34 -7.52
CA HIS A 43 -13.35 -0.20 -8.59
C HIS A 43 -13.82 0.88 -9.57
N LEU A 44 -14.19 2.07 -9.07
CA LEU A 44 -14.51 3.22 -9.93
C LEU A 44 -13.31 3.63 -10.81
N LEU A 45 -12.07 3.54 -10.30
CA LEU A 45 -10.85 3.72 -11.08
C LEU A 45 -10.74 2.66 -12.18
N ALA A 46 -10.93 1.38 -11.86
CA ALA A 46 -10.89 0.29 -12.84
C ALA A 46 -11.94 0.49 -13.93
N TYR A 47 -13.16 0.86 -13.57
CA TYR A 47 -14.22 1.19 -14.53
C TYR A 47 -13.83 2.34 -15.45
N ALA A 48 -13.30 3.45 -14.90
CA ALA A 48 -12.88 4.60 -15.71
C ALA A 48 -11.74 4.24 -16.66
N VAL A 49 -10.78 3.42 -16.22
CA VAL A 49 -9.69 2.94 -17.08
C VAL A 49 -10.22 2.08 -18.20
N LYS A 50 -11.14 1.14 -17.94
CA LYS A 50 -11.76 0.29 -18.98
C LYS A 50 -12.52 1.08 -20.01
N GLU A 51 -13.24 2.15 -19.62
CA GLU A 51 -13.95 2.99 -20.58
C GLU A 51 -13.01 3.82 -21.47
N LEU A 52 -11.87 4.29 -20.93
CA LEU A 52 -10.90 5.11 -21.68
C LEU A 52 -9.89 4.26 -22.45
N PHE A 53 -9.52 3.11 -21.89
CA PHE A 53 -8.50 2.21 -22.40
C PHE A 53 -9.02 0.76 -22.42
N PRO A 54 -9.91 0.41 -23.37
CA PRO A 54 -10.57 -0.91 -23.38
C PRO A 54 -9.60 -2.10 -23.44
N ASP A 55 -8.41 -1.90 -24.01
CA ASP A 55 -7.37 -2.93 -24.11
C ASP A 55 -6.60 -3.14 -22.78
N ALA A 56 -6.72 -2.23 -21.79
CA ALA A 56 -6.09 -2.41 -20.50
C ALA A 56 -6.77 -3.54 -19.73
N GLN A 57 -5.99 -4.48 -19.18
CA GLN A 57 -6.52 -5.54 -18.33
C GLN A 57 -6.48 -5.12 -16.86
N VAL A 58 -7.54 -5.42 -16.14
CA VAL A 58 -7.66 -5.13 -14.72
C VAL A 58 -7.22 -6.34 -13.89
N THR A 59 -6.51 -6.08 -12.78
CA THR A 59 -6.02 -7.16 -11.91
C THR A 59 -6.62 -7.07 -10.50
N ILE A 60 -5.95 -6.39 -9.57
CA ILE A 60 -6.38 -6.23 -8.19
C ILE A 60 -6.32 -4.77 -7.74
N GLY A 61 -7.23 -4.40 -6.82
CA GLY A 61 -7.36 -3.05 -6.28
C GLY A 61 -7.57 -3.01 -4.76
N PRO A 62 -6.56 -3.33 -3.93
CA PRO A 62 -6.70 -3.32 -2.49
C PRO A 62 -6.65 -1.91 -1.90
N VAL A 63 -7.21 -1.80 -0.70
CA VAL A 63 -7.05 -0.63 0.18
C VAL A 63 -5.67 -0.68 0.85
N ILE A 64 -5.08 0.49 1.01
CA ILE A 64 -3.83 0.72 1.75
C ILE A 64 -4.02 1.89 2.73
N ASP A 65 -3.03 2.12 3.58
CA ASP A 65 -3.04 3.27 4.48
C ASP A 65 -3.26 4.58 3.72
N ASN A 66 -4.31 5.30 4.10
CA ASN A 66 -4.72 6.58 3.52
C ASN A 66 -5.06 6.56 2.02
N GLY A 67 -5.33 5.38 1.44
CA GLY A 67 -5.64 5.32 0.02
C GLY A 67 -5.96 3.93 -0.50
N PHE A 68 -5.75 3.77 -1.78
CA PHE A 68 -5.93 2.54 -2.52
C PHE A 68 -4.97 2.52 -3.70
N TYR A 69 -4.85 1.37 -4.34
CA TYR A 69 -4.28 1.30 -5.68
C TYR A 69 -5.08 0.33 -6.55
N TYR A 70 -4.82 0.36 -7.84
CA TYR A 70 -5.27 -0.66 -8.76
C TYR A 70 -4.17 -0.98 -9.77
N ASP A 71 -3.97 -2.26 -10.06
CA ASP A 71 -2.93 -2.75 -10.97
C ASP A 71 -3.55 -3.05 -12.35
N PHE A 72 -2.83 -2.61 -13.39
CA PHE A 72 -3.25 -2.76 -14.78
C PHE A 72 -2.11 -3.34 -15.62
N SER A 73 -2.44 -4.30 -16.51
CA SER A 73 -1.57 -4.63 -17.63
C SER A 73 -2.02 -3.81 -18.85
N TYR A 74 -1.10 -3.03 -19.40
CA TYR A 74 -1.38 -2.20 -20.56
C TYR A 74 -0.14 -1.98 -21.42
N LYS A 75 -0.31 -1.93 -22.74
CA LYS A 75 0.75 -1.89 -23.76
C LYS A 75 1.69 -0.68 -23.70
N ARG A 76 1.29 0.42 -23.07
CA ARG A 76 2.12 1.61 -22.87
C ARG A 76 2.01 2.11 -21.43
N PRO A 77 3.03 2.85 -20.92
CA PRO A 77 2.93 3.49 -19.62
C PRO A 77 1.80 4.53 -19.55
N PHE A 78 1.12 4.57 -18.42
CA PHE A 78 0.22 5.68 -18.08
C PHE A 78 1.04 6.93 -17.75
N THR A 79 0.60 8.08 -18.26
CA THR A 79 1.23 9.38 -18.05
C THR A 79 0.48 10.21 -17.00
N PRO A 80 1.06 11.30 -16.47
CA PRO A 80 0.33 12.24 -15.60
C PRO A 80 -0.93 12.84 -16.25
N GLU A 81 -0.91 13.02 -17.57
CA GLU A 81 -2.06 13.50 -18.36
C GLU A 81 -3.18 12.45 -18.39
N ASP A 82 -2.80 11.16 -18.52
CA ASP A 82 -3.76 10.06 -18.41
C ASP A 82 -4.43 10.05 -17.04
N LEU A 83 -3.67 10.22 -15.94
CA LEU A 83 -4.25 10.30 -14.60
C LEU A 83 -5.30 11.41 -14.49
N SER A 84 -5.03 12.59 -15.05
CA SER A 84 -5.98 13.70 -15.06
C SER A 84 -7.24 13.37 -15.85
N THR A 85 -7.11 12.64 -16.95
CA THR A 85 -8.23 12.21 -17.79
C THR A 85 -9.05 11.13 -17.11
N ILE A 86 -8.39 10.17 -16.49
CA ILE A 86 -9.03 9.10 -15.71
C ILE A 86 -9.80 9.70 -14.52
N GLU A 87 -9.20 10.65 -13.78
CA GLU A 87 -9.86 11.31 -12.64
C GLU A 87 -11.13 12.07 -13.04
N LYS A 88 -11.11 12.74 -14.21
CA LYS A 88 -12.30 13.36 -14.77
C LYS A 88 -13.37 12.33 -15.11
N LYS A 89 -12.99 11.22 -15.74
CA LYS A 89 -13.88 10.13 -16.07
C LYS A 89 -14.49 9.47 -14.84
N MET A 90 -13.69 9.22 -13.80
CA MET A 90 -14.19 8.75 -12.50
C MET A 90 -15.26 9.71 -11.93
N THR A 91 -15.01 11.03 -12.03
CA THR A 91 -15.97 12.03 -11.58
C THR A 91 -17.28 11.98 -12.38
N GLU A 92 -17.22 11.75 -13.68
CA GLU A 92 -18.40 11.58 -14.55
C GLU A 92 -19.19 10.34 -14.16
N LEU A 93 -18.51 9.20 -13.97
CA LEU A 93 -19.13 7.93 -13.58
C LEU A 93 -19.77 8.03 -12.18
N ALA A 94 -19.08 8.66 -11.23
CA ALA A 94 -19.64 8.91 -9.90
C ALA A 94 -20.94 9.74 -9.96
N LYS A 95 -21.02 10.74 -10.85
CA LYS A 95 -22.23 11.57 -11.04
C LYS A 95 -23.41 10.80 -11.62
N LYS A 96 -23.17 9.71 -12.36
CA LYS A 96 -24.24 8.86 -12.90
C LYS A 96 -24.98 8.07 -11.81
N ASP A 97 -24.39 7.97 -10.62
CA ASP A 97 -24.97 7.36 -9.41
C ASP A 97 -25.50 5.93 -9.65
N PHE A 98 -24.70 5.11 -10.33
CA PHE A 98 -25.04 3.70 -10.56
C PHE A 98 -25.17 2.95 -9.23
N THR A 99 -26.21 2.14 -9.12
CA THR A 99 -26.34 1.17 -8.03
C THR A 99 -25.21 0.15 -8.11
N VAL A 100 -24.62 -0.17 -6.95
CA VAL A 100 -23.61 -1.23 -6.85
C VAL A 100 -24.32 -2.51 -6.42
N GLU A 101 -24.27 -3.52 -7.28
CA GLU A 101 -24.97 -4.78 -7.10
C GLU A 101 -23.97 -5.93 -6.85
N ARG A 102 -24.17 -6.67 -5.76
CA ARG A 102 -23.44 -7.91 -5.51
C ARG A 102 -24.10 -9.07 -6.27
N ILE A 103 -23.30 -9.79 -7.05
CA ILE A 103 -23.73 -10.95 -7.84
C ILE A 103 -22.91 -12.15 -7.36
N VAL A 104 -23.61 -13.24 -6.99
CA VAL A 104 -22.96 -14.54 -6.76
C VAL A 104 -23.01 -15.32 -8.07
N MET A 105 -21.87 -15.83 -8.50
CA MET A 105 -21.76 -16.51 -9.79
C MET A 105 -21.00 -17.83 -9.64
N ASP A 106 -21.43 -18.85 -10.37
CA ASP A 106 -20.68 -20.11 -10.46
C ASP A 106 -19.28 -19.88 -11.04
N ARG A 107 -18.30 -20.64 -10.55
CA ARG A 107 -16.89 -20.51 -10.97
C ARG A 107 -16.69 -20.64 -12.48
N LYS A 108 -17.35 -21.61 -13.11
CA LYS A 108 -17.23 -21.86 -14.56
C LYS A 108 -17.86 -20.72 -15.35
N GLU A 109 -18.97 -20.19 -14.88
CA GLU A 109 -19.64 -19.04 -15.49
C GLU A 109 -18.79 -17.77 -15.34
N ALA A 110 -18.20 -17.54 -14.17
CA ALA A 110 -17.32 -16.41 -13.92
C ALA A 110 -16.07 -16.45 -14.82
N ILE A 111 -15.40 -17.61 -14.92
CA ILE A 111 -14.24 -17.79 -15.82
C ILE A 111 -14.66 -17.55 -17.28
N LYS A 112 -15.81 -18.10 -17.71
CA LYS A 112 -16.31 -17.90 -19.06
C LYS A 112 -16.62 -16.44 -19.34
N HIS A 113 -17.19 -15.73 -18.38
CA HIS A 113 -17.47 -14.29 -18.47
C HIS A 113 -16.19 -13.49 -18.68
N PHE A 114 -15.18 -13.62 -17.77
CA PHE A 114 -13.95 -12.85 -17.85
C PHE A 114 -13.09 -13.22 -19.07
N LYS A 115 -13.04 -14.49 -19.48
CA LYS A 115 -12.40 -14.87 -20.76
C LYS A 115 -13.12 -14.26 -21.97
N GLY A 116 -14.46 -14.16 -21.92
CA GLY A 116 -15.25 -13.55 -22.98
C GLY A 116 -14.96 -12.05 -23.18
N ILE A 117 -14.65 -11.33 -22.13
CA ILE A 117 -14.27 -9.91 -22.17
C ILE A 117 -12.75 -9.69 -22.18
N LYS A 118 -11.95 -10.75 -22.36
CA LYS A 118 -10.47 -10.75 -22.42
C LYS A 118 -9.78 -10.25 -21.15
N GLU A 119 -10.37 -10.51 -19.98
CA GLU A 119 -9.76 -10.23 -18.66
C GLU A 119 -9.07 -11.50 -18.14
N GLU A 120 -7.89 -11.79 -18.67
CA GLU A 120 -7.17 -13.04 -18.38
C GLU A 120 -6.72 -13.13 -16.93
N TYR A 121 -6.23 -12.02 -16.35
CA TYR A 121 -5.82 -11.97 -14.94
C TYR A 121 -6.97 -12.28 -13.97
N LYS A 122 -8.18 -11.82 -14.26
CA LYS A 122 -9.36 -12.16 -13.45
C LYS A 122 -9.66 -13.67 -13.52
N SER A 123 -9.52 -14.25 -14.68
CA SER A 123 -9.70 -15.71 -14.85
C SER A 123 -8.64 -16.50 -14.05
N GLU A 124 -7.36 -16.06 -14.09
CA GLU A 124 -6.27 -16.67 -13.32
C GLU A 124 -6.49 -16.53 -11.81
N ILE A 125 -6.97 -15.37 -11.35
CA ILE A 125 -7.31 -15.17 -9.93
C ILE A 125 -8.41 -16.13 -9.51
N ILE A 126 -9.49 -16.27 -10.28
CA ILE A 126 -10.60 -17.17 -9.99
C ILE A 126 -10.11 -18.63 -9.90
N GLU A 127 -9.22 -19.05 -10.81
CA GLU A 127 -8.65 -20.38 -10.81
C GLU A 127 -7.80 -20.66 -9.54
N SER A 128 -7.24 -19.64 -8.93
CA SER A 128 -6.44 -19.74 -7.69
C SER A 128 -7.26 -19.72 -6.39
N ILE A 129 -8.54 -19.34 -6.43
CA ILE A 129 -9.41 -19.32 -5.25
C ILE A 129 -9.82 -20.77 -4.91
N PRO A 130 -9.79 -21.20 -3.63
CA PRO A 130 -10.26 -22.52 -3.21
C PRO A 130 -11.70 -22.83 -3.65
N ASP A 131 -12.00 -24.07 -4.01
CA ASP A 131 -13.33 -24.48 -4.52
C ASP A 131 -14.47 -24.30 -3.51
N ALA A 132 -14.15 -24.31 -2.22
CA ALA A 132 -15.13 -24.13 -1.16
C ALA A 132 -15.54 -22.65 -0.94
N GLU A 133 -14.84 -21.68 -1.57
CA GLU A 133 -15.19 -20.27 -1.43
C GLU A 133 -16.23 -19.83 -2.47
N GLU A 134 -17.26 -19.11 -1.97
CA GLU A 134 -18.27 -18.47 -2.81
C GLU A 134 -17.63 -17.35 -3.64
N LEU A 135 -17.88 -17.31 -4.92
CA LEU A 135 -17.43 -16.25 -5.81
C LEU A 135 -18.48 -15.15 -5.89
N SER A 136 -18.07 -13.94 -5.49
CA SER A 136 -18.89 -12.76 -5.64
C SER A 136 -18.25 -11.77 -6.61
N LEU A 137 -19.11 -11.13 -7.37
CA LEU A 137 -18.78 -10.06 -8.30
C LEU A 137 -19.58 -8.81 -7.92
N TYR A 138 -19.08 -7.66 -8.28
CA TYR A 138 -19.79 -6.40 -8.10
C TYR A 138 -19.96 -5.71 -9.43
N LYS A 139 -21.21 -5.30 -9.69
CA LYS A 139 -21.62 -4.62 -10.91
C LYS A 139 -21.91 -3.15 -10.62
N GLU A 140 -21.32 -2.29 -11.45
CA GLU A 140 -21.49 -0.84 -11.42
C GLU A 140 -21.77 -0.36 -12.86
N GLY A 141 -23.05 -0.12 -13.19
CA GLY A 141 -23.42 0.15 -14.59
C GLY A 141 -23.07 -1.04 -15.50
N ASP A 142 -22.22 -0.83 -16.49
CA ASP A 142 -21.78 -1.87 -17.42
C ASP A 142 -20.49 -2.58 -16.99
N PHE A 143 -19.83 -2.12 -15.93
CA PHE A 143 -18.60 -2.70 -15.40
C PHE A 143 -18.91 -3.77 -14.34
N ILE A 144 -18.26 -4.93 -14.47
CA ILE A 144 -18.37 -6.05 -13.53
C ILE A 144 -16.95 -6.42 -13.09
N ASP A 145 -16.72 -6.49 -11.79
CA ASP A 145 -15.44 -6.89 -11.24
C ASP A 145 -15.54 -8.01 -10.20
N LEU A 146 -14.50 -8.84 -10.12
CA LEU A 146 -14.36 -9.89 -9.12
C LEU A 146 -13.96 -9.28 -7.78
N CYS A 147 -14.79 -9.42 -6.76
CA CYS A 147 -14.53 -8.88 -5.44
C CYS A 147 -15.30 -9.57 -4.34
N LYS A 148 -14.69 -9.66 -3.15
CA LYS A 148 -15.37 -10.12 -1.93
C LYS A 148 -16.24 -9.04 -1.27
N GLY A 149 -16.04 -7.78 -1.64
CA GLY A 149 -16.72 -6.63 -1.06
C GLY A 149 -16.30 -6.35 0.39
N PRO A 150 -17.10 -5.60 1.11
CA PRO A 150 -18.31 -4.91 0.67
C PRO A 150 -18.02 -3.56 -0.01
N HIS A 151 -19.04 -3.03 -0.70
CA HIS A 151 -18.97 -1.76 -1.42
C HIS A 151 -20.00 -0.74 -0.92
N VAL A 152 -19.84 0.51 -1.38
CA VAL A 152 -20.87 1.54 -1.21
C VAL A 152 -22.14 1.16 -1.98
N PRO A 153 -23.33 1.66 -1.58
CA PRO A 153 -24.59 1.30 -2.26
C PRO A 153 -24.72 1.89 -3.67
N SER A 154 -24.01 2.97 -3.96
CA SER A 154 -23.99 3.56 -5.30
C SER A 154 -22.73 4.37 -5.55
N THR A 155 -22.34 4.53 -6.81
CA THR A 155 -21.15 5.30 -7.22
C THR A 155 -21.26 6.78 -6.85
N GLY A 156 -22.48 7.33 -6.71
CA GLY A 156 -22.72 8.71 -6.26
C GLY A 156 -22.27 9.02 -4.84
N LYS A 157 -21.87 8.00 -4.05
CA LYS A 157 -21.22 8.18 -2.74
C LYS A 157 -19.74 8.48 -2.84
N LEU A 158 -19.11 8.21 -4.00
CA LEU A 158 -17.68 8.38 -4.26
C LEU A 158 -17.42 9.78 -4.83
N LYS A 159 -17.36 10.78 -3.96
CA LYS A 159 -17.30 12.22 -4.38
C LYS A 159 -15.94 12.86 -4.17
N VAL A 160 -15.12 12.30 -3.28
CA VAL A 160 -13.89 12.95 -2.81
C VAL A 160 -12.72 11.98 -2.93
N PHE A 161 -12.01 12.09 -4.02
CA PHE A 161 -10.85 11.25 -4.33
C PHE A 161 -9.82 12.04 -5.14
N LYS A 162 -8.61 11.52 -5.20
CA LYS A 162 -7.49 12.04 -5.98
C LYS A 162 -6.62 10.90 -6.46
N LEU A 163 -6.25 10.88 -7.74
CA LEU A 163 -5.20 10.02 -8.25
C LEU A 163 -3.84 10.66 -7.97
N MET A 164 -2.89 9.87 -7.48
CA MET A 164 -1.64 10.38 -6.93
C MET A 164 -0.46 10.15 -7.85
N LYS A 165 -0.17 8.90 -8.21
CA LYS A 165 0.99 8.53 -9.02
C LYS A 165 0.81 7.18 -9.69
N VAL A 166 1.66 6.91 -10.68
CA VAL A 166 1.86 5.60 -11.29
C VAL A 166 3.20 5.02 -10.82
N ALA A 167 3.26 3.72 -10.60
CA ALA A 167 4.48 2.97 -10.32
C ALA A 167 4.42 1.60 -11.00
N GLY A 168 5.58 0.99 -11.24
CA GLY A 168 5.66 -0.42 -11.63
C GLY A 168 5.41 -1.35 -10.44
N ALA A 169 4.78 -2.48 -10.68
CA ALA A 169 4.61 -3.56 -9.71
C ALA A 169 4.60 -4.90 -10.43
N TYR A 170 5.41 -5.87 -9.95
CA TYR A 170 5.39 -7.19 -10.55
C TYR A 170 4.12 -7.95 -10.14
N TRP A 171 3.53 -8.67 -11.11
CA TRP A 171 2.37 -9.52 -10.84
C TRP A 171 2.68 -10.52 -9.73
N ARG A 172 1.81 -10.58 -8.72
CA ARG A 172 1.97 -11.39 -7.48
C ARG A 172 3.27 -11.13 -6.70
N GLY A 173 3.94 -10.00 -6.94
CA GLY A 173 5.17 -9.63 -6.24
C GLY A 173 6.43 -10.41 -6.69
N ASP A 174 6.34 -11.23 -7.74
CA ASP A 174 7.46 -11.99 -8.28
C ASP A 174 8.09 -11.25 -9.46
N SER A 175 9.38 -10.94 -9.35
CA SER A 175 10.15 -10.23 -10.38
C SER A 175 10.28 -11.00 -11.71
N ASN A 176 9.96 -12.28 -11.74
CA ASN A 176 9.93 -13.10 -12.97
C ASN A 176 8.61 -12.93 -13.75
N ASN A 177 7.58 -12.39 -13.11
CA ASN A 177 6.29 -12.13 -13.74
C ASN A 177 6.26 -10.78 -14.45
N GLU A 178 5.18 -10.55 -15.21
CA GLU A 178 4.97 -9.29 -15.93
C GLU A 178 4.94 -8.10 -14.97
N MET A 179 5.57 -7.00 -15.40
CA MET A 179 5.51 -5.73 -14.71
C MET A 179 4.21 -5.01 -15.06
N LEU A 180 3.32 -4.91 -14.11
CA LEU A 180 2.07 -4.18 -14.18
C LEU A 180 2.27 -2.70 -13.86
N GLN A 181 1.28 -1.90 -14.19
CA GLN A 181 1.22 -0.48 -13.86
C GLN A 181 0.26 -0.26 -12.72
N ARG A 182 0.77 0.19 -11.60
CA ARG A 182 0.03 0.48 -10.37
C ARG A 182 -0.35 1.94 -10.30
N ILE A 183 -1.63 2.24 -10.37
CA ILE A 183 -2.15 3.59 -10.16
C ILE A 183 -2.56 3.73 -8.71
N TYR A 184 -1.92 4.64 -8.00
CA TYR A 184 -2.25 4.99 -6.62
C TYR A 184 -3.28 6.12 -6.57
N GLY A 185 -4.24 5.99 -5.66
CA GLY A 185 -5.22 7.00 -5.35
C GLY A 185 -5.50 7.11 -3.87
N THR A 186 -6.19 8.17 -3.49
CA THR A 186 -6.72 8.38 -2.14
C THR A 186 -8.19 8.78 -2.21
N ALA A 187 -8.98 8.39 -1.22
CA ALA A 187 -10.38 8.79 -1.11
C ALA A 187 -10.74 9.06 0.35
N TRP A 188 -11.63 10.04 0.55
CA TRP A 188 -11.99 10.60 1.85
C TRP A 188 -13.49 10.87 1.95
N ALA A 189 -13.99 10.98 3.15
CA ALA A 189 -15.40 11.30 3.38
C ALA A 189 -15.73 12.75 2.99
N THR A 190 -14.80 13.68 3.23
CA THR A 190 -14.97 15.11 3.01
C THR A 190 -13.83 15.72 2.21
N LYS A 191 -14.10 16.87 1.56
CA LYS A 191 -13.07 17.62 0.84
C LYS A 191 -12.02 18.22 1.78
N ASP A 192 -12.40 18.54 3.00
CA ASP A 192 -11.49 19.11 3.98
C ASP A 192 -10.45 18.06 4.44
N GLU A 193 -10.88 16.83 4.67
CA GLU A 193 -9.96 15.70 4.97
C GLU A 193 -8.97 15.44 3.82
N LEU A 194 -9.45 15.42 2.58
CA LEU A 194 -8.56 15.30 1.42
C LEU A 194 -7.56 16.45 1.34
N LYS A 195 -8.02 17.70 1.56
CA LYS A 195 -7.17 18.88 1.53
C LYS A 195 -6.11 18.83 2.64
N GLU A 196 -6.49 18.44 3.84
CA GLU A 196 -5.56 18.26 4.95
C GLU A 196 -4.51 17.17 4.66
N TYR A 197 -4.95 16.04 4.10
CA TYR A 197 -4.05 14.97 3.70
C TYR A 197 -3.01 15.42 2.65
N LEU A 198 -3.46 16.11 1.59
CA LEU A 198 -2.56 16.64 0.55
C LEU A 198 -1.62 17.70 1.12
N TYR A 199 -2.09 18.56 2.02
CA TYR A 199 -1.23 19.52 2.73
C TYR A 199 -0.15 18.81 3.56
N ARG A 200 -0.52 17.76 4.30
CA ARG A 200 0.47 16.96 5.06
C ARG A 200 1.54 16.32 4.17
N LEU A 201 1.15 15.83 2.99
CA LEU A 201 2.10 15.27 2.02
C LEU A 201 3.06 16.35 1.48
N GLU A 202 2.53 17.52 1.13
CA GLU A 202 3.35 18.66 0.68
C GLU A 202 4.34 19.12 1.76
N GLU A 203 3.87 19.23 3.01
CA GLU A 203 4.72 19.56 4.14
C GLU A 203 5.77 18.49 4.43
N ALA A 204 5.41 17.21 4.31
CA ALA A 204 6.37 16.12 4.44
C ALA A 204 7.47 16.18 3.36
N GLU A 205 7.09 16.50 2.11
CA GLU A 205 8.05 16.67 1.02
C GLU A 205 8.99 17.87 1.25
N LYS A 206 8.48 18.99 1.77
CA LYS A 206 9.30 20.14 2.16
C LYS A 206 10.29 19.81 3.28
N ARG A 207 9.92 18.86 4.16
CA ARG A 207 10.72 18.42 5.31
C ARG A 207 11.54 17.15 5.04
N ASP A 208 11.67 16.75 3.79
CA ASP A 208 12.50 15.59 3.43
C ASP A 208 13.94 15.82 3.88
N HIS A 209 14.43 14.97 4.80
CA HIS A 209 15.76 15.07 5.39
C HIS A 209 16.87 15.03 4.34
N ARG A 210 16.65 14.36 3.20
CA ARG A 210 17.62 14.29 2.08
C ARG A 210 17.77 15.64 1.40
N LYS A 211 16.66 16.38 1.22
CA LYS A 211 16.67 17.74 0.68
C LYS A 211 17.25 18.72 1.71
N LEU A 212 16.73 18.69 2.93
CA LEU A 212 17.19 19.59 4.00
C LEU A 212 18.65 19.34 4.37
N GLY A 213 19.07 18.08 4.47
CA GLY A 213 20.45 17.72 4.78
C GLY A 213 21.45 18.31 3.77
N LYS A 214 21.09 18.24 2.48
CA LYS A 214 21.91 18.85 1.40
C LYS A 214 21.88 20.38 1.44
N GLN A 215 20.68 20.98 1.59
CA GLN A 215 20.51 22.45 1.62
C GLN A 215 21.24 23.11 2.78
N LEU A 216 21.22 22.46 3.96
CA LEU A 216 21.82 22.96 5.19
C LEU A 216 23.27 22.51 5.38
N ASP A 217 23.81 21.75 4.43
CA ASP A 217 25.17 21.20 4.49
C ASP A 217 25.42 20.35 5.75
N LEU A 218 24.48 19.40 6.01
CA LEU A 218 24.52 18.57 7.21
C LEU A 218 25.27 17.26 7.00
N PHE A 219 25.09 16.63 5.84
CA PHE A 219 25.67 15.33 5.48
C PHE A 219 25.61 15.05 3.98
N HIS A 220 26.35 14.05 3.55
CA HIS A 220 26.18 13.43 2.23
C HIS A 220 26.28 11.91 2.30
N ILE A 221 25.83 11.26 1.23
CA ILE A 221 25.97 9.82 0.98
C ILE A 221 26.72 9.67 -0.35
N GLN A 222 27.61 8.69 -0.45
CA GLN A 222 28.39 8.43 -1.67
C GLN A 222 28.38 6.93 -2.02
N ASP A 223 28.66 6.62 -3.28
CA ASP A 223 28.49 5.28 -3.85
C ASP A 223 29.43 4.23 -3.25
N ASN A 224 30.63 4.63 -2.79
CA ASN A 224 31.59 3.74 -2.16
C ASN A 224 31.29 3.43 -0.69
N ALA A 225 30.24 4.03 -0.11
CA ALA A 225 29.74 3.71 1.22
C ALA A 225 28.19 3.72 1.23
N PRO A 226 27.54 2.81 0.49
CA PRO A 226 26.08 2.80 0.35
C PRO A 226 25.41 2.63 1.73
N GLY A 227 24.43 3.49 2.02
CA GLY A 227 23.71 3.49 3.29
C GLY A 227 24.46 4.11 4.48
N MET A 228 25.73 4.51 4.32
CA MET A 228 26.51 5.19 5.36
C MET A 228 26.50 6.70 5.15
N VAL A 229 26.36 7.44 6.26
CA VAL A 229 26.28 8.90 6.26
C VAL A 229 27.61 9.52 6.59
N PHE A 230 28.08 10.42 5.73
CA PHE A 230 29.23 11.28 5.98
C PHE A 230 28.75 12.61 6.57
N TRP A 231 28.94 12.77 7.87
CA TRP A 231 28.50 13.96 8.59
C TRP A 231 29.43 15.14 8.36
N HIS A 232 28.87 16.29 8.00
CA HIS A 232 29.57 17.54 7.95
C HIS A 232 29.57 18.23 9.34
N ALA A 233 30.34 19.28 9.49
CA ALA A 233 30.53 19.93 10.81
C ALA A 233 29.20 20.34 11.49
N LYS A 234 28.28 20.93 10.72
CA LYS A 234 26.94 21.30 11.24
C LYS A 234 26.08 20.09 11.58
N GLY A 235 26.09 19.08 10.72
CA GLY A 235 25.34 17.85 10.93
C GLY A 235 25.87 17.08 12.14
N TRP A 236 27.19 17.01 12.30
CA TRP A 236 27.80 16.38 13.46
C TRP A 236 27.48 17.11 14.76
N ALA A 237 27.50 18.44 14.75
CA ALA A 237 27.11 19.23 15.94
C ALA A 237 25.64 18.96 16.32
N LEU A 238 24.73 18.88 15.32
CA LEU A 238 23.33 18.52 15.54
C LEU A 238 23.20 17.10 16.11
N TRP A 239 23.94 16.13 15.55
CA TRP A 239 23.97 14.76 16.05
C TRP A 239 24.33 14.70 17.53
N LEU A 240 25.42 15.37 17.93
CA LEU A 240 25.87 15.39 19.33
C LEU A 240 24.84 15.98 20.30
N VAL A 241 24.10 17.01 19.88
CA VAL A 241 23.00 17.58 20.66
C VAL A 241 21.90 16.57 20.90
N VAL A 242 21.45 15.90 19.82
CA VAL A 242 20.38 14.88 19.88
C VAL A 242 20.84 13.68 20.71
N GLU A 243 22.06 13.18 20.47
CA GLU A 243 22.62 12.06 21.21
C GLU A 243 22.74 12.39 22.71
N GLY A 244 23.22 13.58 23.04
CA GLY A 244 23.32 14.04 24.42
C GLY A 244 21.97 14.11 25.14
N TYR A 245 20.93 14.60 24.41
CA TYR A 245 19.57 14.65 24.95
C TYR A 245 19.02 13.23 25.23
N ILE A 246 19.18 12.30 24.29
CA ILE A 246 18.71 10.92 24.45
C ILE A 246 19.45 10.22 25.59
N ARG A 247 20.78 10.40 25.71
CA ARG A 247 21.56 9.86 26.85
C ARG A 247 21.07 10.39 28.18
N GLN A 248 20.77 11.70 28.27
CA GLN A 248 20.21 12.27 29.49
C GLN A 248 18.86 11.67 29.83
N MET A 249 17.96 11.53 28.87
CA MET A 249 16.67 10.86 29.07
C MET A 249 16.87 9.43 29.63
N PHE A 250 17.71 8.62 29.00
CA PHE A 250 17.98 7.26 29.48
C PHE A 250 18.48 7.25 30.93
N LYS A 251 19.36 8.16 31.27
CA LYS A 251 19.85 8.30 32.63
C LYS A 251 18.74 8.67 33.61
N ASP A 252 17.87 9.60 33.25
CA ASP A 252 16.74 10.06 34.09
C ASP A 252 15.72 8.93 34.33
N TYR A 253 15.56 8.03 33.34
CA TYR A 253 14.73 6.82 33.48
C TYR A 253 15.46 5.62 34.09
N GLY A 254 16.67 5.79 34.59
CA GLY A 254 17.44 4.76 35.31
C GLY A 254 18.13 3.72 34.42
N TYR A 255 18.23 3.94 33.14
CA TYR A 255 18.99 3.06 32.22
C TYR A 255 20.49 3.29 32.41
N LYS A 256 21.25 2.20 32.28
CA LYS A 256 22.73 2.24 32.34
C LYS A 256 23.30 2.04 30.96
N GLU A 257 24.14 2.96 30.51
CA GLU A 257 24.86 2.82 29.24
C GLU A 257 25.96 1.75 29.38
N ILE A 258 26.00 0.82 28.44
CA ILE A 258 27.07 -0.16 28.30
C ILE A 258 27.69 -0.04 26.92
N ARG A 259 28.92 -0.47 26.76
CA ARG A 259 29.62 -0.50 25.48
C ARG A 259 30.15 -1.91 25.24
N THR A 260 29.68 -2.51 24.16
CA THR A 260 30.09 -3.86 23.75
C THR A 260 31.00 -3.80 22.51
N PRO A 261 31.85 -4.81 22.27
CA PRO A 261 32.56 -4.92 20.99
C PRO A 261 31.64 -4.93 19.80
N THR A 262 32.04 -4.27 18.72
CA THR A 262 31.27 -4.20 17.47
C THR A 262 31.40 -5.49 16.66
N VAL A 263 32.55 -6.17 16.75
CA VAL A 263 32.84 -7.43 16.10
C VAL A 263 32.96 -8.52 17.17
N LEU A 264 32.22 -9.61 17.02
CA LEU A 264 32.14 -10.71 17.95
C LEU A 264 32.34 -12.02 17.20
N ASP A 265 32.77 -13.08 17.93
CA ASP A 265 32.93 -14.39 17.36
C ASP A 265 31.61 -14.99 16.85
N LYS A 266 31.68 -15.73 15.75
CA LYS A 266 30.51 -16.36 15.08
C LYS A 266 29.67 -17.23 16.03
N THR A 267 30.30 -17.89 17.00
CA THR A 267 29.62 -18.80 17.93
C THR A 267 28.52 -18.11 18.76
N LEU A 268 28.61 -16.81 19.01
CA LEU A 268 27.57 -16.06 19.68
C LEU A 268 26.31 -15.96 18.83
N TRP A 269 26.48 -15.75 17.54
CA TRP A 269 25.40 -15.65 16.57
C TRP A 269 24.74 -16.99 16.26
N GLU A 270 25.52 -18.07 16.29
CA GLU A 270 25.00 -19.45 16.20
C GLU A 270 24.12 -19.78 17.42
N LYS A 271 24.61 -19.51 18.65
CA LYS A 271 23.86 -19.74 19.89
C LYS A 271 22.55 -18.95 19.97
N SER A 272 22.51 -17.76 19.42
CA SER A 272 21.32 -16.90 19.41
C SER A 272 20.37 -17.18 18.25
N GLY A 273 20.70 -18.08 17.32
CA GLY A 273 19.92 -18.40 16.12
C GLY A 273 19.98 -17.33 15.01
N HIS A 274 20.74 -16.24 15.23
CA HIS A 274 20.84 -15.18 14.22
C HIS A 274 21.62 -15.65 12.99
N TRP A 275 22.59 -16.54 13.17
CA TRP A 275 23.38 -17.07 12.06
C TRP A 275 22.52 -17.83 11.04
N GLU A 276 21.64 -18.69 11.50
CA GLU A 276 20.77 -19.48 10.63
C GLU A 276 19.72 -18.62 9.89
N ASN A 277 19.21 -17.59 10.56
CA ASN A 277 18.09 -16.79 10.03
C ASN A 277 18.52 -15.52 9.26
N TYR A 278 19.72 -15.00 9.51
CA TYR A 278 20.14 -13.68 9.01
C TYR A 278 21.55 -13.65 8.41
N GLN A 279 22.16 -14.78 8.12
CA GLN A 279 23.54 -14.87 7.60
C GLN A 279 23.75 -13.98 6.36
N ASP A 280 22.79 -13.96 5.42
CA ASP A 280 22.86 -13.18 4.18
C ASP A 280 22.83 -11.66 4.41
N HIS A 281 22.43 -11.24 5.61
CA HIS A 281 22.33 -9.82 6.02
C HIS A 281 23.44 -9.42 7.01
N MET A 282 24.41 -10.30 7.26
CA MET A 282 25.49 -10.06 8.22
C MET A 282 26.81 -9.80 7.50
N PHE A 283 27.53 -8.78 7.97
CA PHE A 283 28.92 -8.57 7.54
C PHE A 283 29.85 -9.48 8.32
N THR A 284 30.65 -10.27 7.62
CA THR A 284 31.66 -11.16 8.20
C THR A 284 33.06 -10.71 7.80
N THR A 285 34.00 -10.81 8.73
CA THR A 285 35.42 -10.57 8.45
C THR A 285 36.24 -11.80 8.88
N CYS A 286 37.30 -12.09 8.14
CA CYS A 286 38.26 -13.11 8.48
C CYS A 286 39.53 -12.43 9.01
N LEU A 287 39.96 -12.78 10.23
CA LEU A 287 41.24 -12.34 10.76
C LEU A 287 42.30 -13.33 10.28
N LEU A 288 43.16 -12.89 9.37
CA LEU A 288 44.32 -13.65 8.96
C LEU A 288 45.49 -13.31 9.91
N TYR A 289 45.92 -14.29 10.73
CA TYR A 289 47.11 -14.16 11.55
C TYR A 289 48.36 -14.26 10.63
N THR A 290 48.68 -13.16 9.96
CA THR A 290 49.85 -13.11 9.06
C THR A 290 50.99 -12.24 9.54
N SER A 291 50.84 -11.56 10.68
CA SER A 291 51.94 -10.80 11.30
C SER A 291 51.91 -10.95 12.81
N PRO A 292 53.03 -11.28 13.45
CA PRO A 292 53.09 -11.18 14.90
C PRO A 292 52.89 -9.74 15.32
N SER A 293 52.10 -9.56 16.37
CA SER A 293 51.89 -8.22 16.96
C SER A 293 53.26 -7.63 17.38
N PRO A 294 53.53 -6.36 17.11
CA PRO A 294 54.75 -5.73 17.55
C PRO A 294 54.91 -5.68 19.09
N ARG A 295 54.00 -6.30 19.83
CA ARG A 295 53.96 -6.31 21.30
C ARG A 295 54.19 -7.70 21.90
N ASP A 296 54.46 -8.74 21.10
CA ASP A 296 54.85 -10.09 21.60
C ASP A 296 56.37 -10.24 21.59
#